data_206bed7ae1012352e6cd4fdb704e8f87
#
_entry.id   206bed7ae1012352e6cd4fdb704e8f87
#
_cell.length_a   1.000
_cell.length_b   1.000
_cell.length_c   1.000
_cell.angle_alpha   90.00
_cell.angle_beta   90.00
_cell.angle_gamma   90.00
#
_symmetry.space_group_name_H-M   'P 1'
#
loop_
_entity.id
_entity.type
_entity.pdbx_description
1 polymer ?
#
loop_
_entity_poly.entity_id
_entity_poly.type
_entity_poly.pdbx_seq_one_letter_code
_entity_poly.pdbx_strand_id
1 'polypeptide(L)'
;MKKIPSTNLFAILLVILSNNALSQNALVFQTDFGLEEPAVASMKGVAYSVSSELRMFDITHEIPKFNIWEAAYRLDQAAKYWPTGTVFVNVVDPGVGSERKSVVMKTKTGQFFVSPDNGSLSLVSETLGVDEIREINEDTNRLPGSERSHTFHGRDVYAYTGARLASNQIGFEEVGPKISTKVTLISHPDATIQNNIISGYIPILDTHYGNVWTNISTDSFDTLDLNYGERVNVKIHKDKKILFQEKVVYDKSFSGVKVGDPIIYVNDILNIGIAINQGDMAEKYKIKASPEMLIEISK
;
A
#
# COMPACT_ATOMS: atom_id res chain seq x y z
N MET A 1 -17.31 76.66 -36.18
CA MET A 1 -17.70 75.24 -36.09
C MET A 1 -16.39 74.41 -36.03
N LYS A 2 -15.98 73.92 -34.81
CA LYS A 2 -14.82 73.09 -34.64
C LYS A 2 -15.23 71.61 -34.68
N LYS A 3 -14.66 70.85 -35.62
CA LYS A 3 -14.83 69.41 -35.72
C LYS A 3 -14.05 68.70 -34.60
N ILE A 4 -14.73 67.83 -33.82
CA ILE A 4 -14.17 66.94 -32.83
C ILE A 4 -13.69 65.68 -33.57
N PRO A 5 -12.44 65.17 -33.36
CA PRO A 5 -11.97 63.93 -33.96
C PRO A 5 -12.55 62.72 -33.21
N SER A 6 -13.02 61.73 -33.94
CA SER A 6 -13.51 60.49 -33.47
C SER A 6 -12.32 59.61 -32.97
N THR A 7 -12.26 59.37 -31.69
CA THR A 7 -11.31 58.41 -31.07
C THR A 7 -11.84 56.98 -31.28
N ASN A 8 -11.16 56.20 -32.11
CA ASN A 8 -11.39 54.77 -32.25
C ASN A 8 -10.94 54.05 -30.99
N LEU A 9 -11.89 53.57 -30.22
CA LEU A 9 -11.65 52.74 -29.07
C LEU A 9 -11.41 51.29 -29.55
N PHE A 10 -10.14 50.89 -29.69
CA PHE A 10 -9.76 49.47 -29.91
C PHE A 10 -9.99 48.69 -28.63
N ALA A 11 -11.10 47.98 -28.51
CA ALA A 11 -11.33 47.02 -27.43
C ALA A 11 -10.47 45.78 -27.69
N ILE A 12 -9.35 45.65 -26.98
CA ILE A 12 -8.56 44.43 -26.95
C ILE A 12 -9.33 43.42 -26.10
N LEU A 13 -10.00 42.48 -26.76
CA LEU A 13 -10.63 41.32 -26.12
C LEU A 13 -9.53 40.36 -25.69
N LEU A 14 -9.11 40.45 -24.45
CA LEU A 14 -8.15 39.48 -23.84
C LEU A 14 -8.90 38.18 -23.61
N VAL A 15 -8.85 37.26 -24.58
CA VAL A 15 -9.31 35.88 -24.39
C VAL A 15 -8.34 35.20 -23.46
N ILE A 16 -8.65 35.17 -22.16
CA ILE A 16 -7.97 34.31 -21.17
C ILE A 16 -8.41 32.88 -21.52
N LEU A 17 -7.62 32.20 -22.33
CA LEU A 17 -7.67 30.75 -22.44
C LEU A 17 -7.22 30.23 -21.07
N SER A 18 -8.18 30.01 -20.19
CA SER A 18 -7.97 29.16 -19.03
C SER A 18 -7.68 27.76 -19.56
N ASN A 19 -6.39 27.47 -19.80
CA ASN A 19 -5.93 26.09 -19.85
C ASN A 19 -6.28 25.49 -18.48
N ASN A 20 -7.42 24.82 -18.38
CA ASN A 20 -7.62 23.81 -17.38
C ASN A 20 -6.60 22.71 -17.71
N ALA A 21 -5.34 22.95 -17.34
CA ALA A 21 -4.38 21.87 -17.26
C ALA A 21 -4.97 20.91 -16.25
N LEU A 22 -5.58 19.82 -16.74
CA LEU A 22 -5.99 18.71 -15.89
C LEU A 22 -4.73 18.34 -15.12
N SER A 23 -4.74 18.60 -13.83
CA SER A 23 -3.61 18.26 -12.96
C SER A 23 -3.36 16.77 -13.11
N GLN A 24 -2.15 16.42 -13.54
CA GLN A 24 -1.79 15.00 -13.63
C GLN A 24 -1.83 14.40 -12.22
N ASN A 25 -2.34 13.18 -12.15
CA ASN A 25 -2.42 12.44 -10.90
C ASN A 25 -1.01 11.98 -10.46
N ALA A 26 -0.82 11.73 -9.18
CA ALA A 26 0.40 11.10 -8.70
C ALA A 26 0.47 9.65 -9.21
N LEU A 27 1.67 9.21 -9.60
CA LEU A 27 1.98 7.82 -9.96
C LEU A 27 2.90 7.23 -8.90
N VAL A 28 2.44 6.22 -8.18
CA VAL A 28 3.12 5.68 -7.00
C VAL A 28 3.49 4.22 -7.24
N PHE A 29 4.75 3.86 -7.04
CA PHE A 29 5.26 2.52 -7.32
C PHE A 29 5.50 1.72 -6.03
N GLN A 30 5.24 0.41 -6.11
CA GLN A 30 5.62 -0.60 -5.13
C GLN A 30 6.03 -1.88 -5.84
N THR A 31 7.20 -2.45 -5.49
CA THR A 31 7.69 -3.71 -6.08
C THR A 31 8.53 -4.51 -5.09
N ASP A 32 8.87 -5.75 -5.47
CA ASP A 32 9.88 -6.60 -4.83
C ASP A 32 11.21 -6.66 -5.62
N PHE A 33 11.47 -5.65 -6.47
CA PHE A 33 12.62 -5.67 -7.39
C PHE A 33 13.93 -5.20 -6.77
N GLY A 34 13.87 -4.53 -5.61
CA GLY A 34 15.03 -3.83 -5.05
C GLY A 34 15.47 -2.65 -5.90
N LEU A 35 16.61 -2.04 -5.53
CA LEU A 35 17.22 -0.92 -6.24
C LEU A 35 18.61 -1.24 -6.79
N GLU A 36 19.10 -2.46 -6.62
CA GLU A 36 20.43 -2.88 -7.12
C GLU A 36 20.45 -3.02 -8.65
N GLU A 37 19.33 -3.47 -9.24
CA GLU A 37 19.20 -3.69 -10.67
C GLU A 37 18.32 -2.61 -11.33
N PRO A 38 18.38 -2.45 -12.68
CA PRO A 38 17.72 -1.35 -13.38
C PRO A 38 16.19 -1.53 -13.56
N ALA A 39 15.56 -2.52 -12.93
CA ALA A 39 14.14 -2.82 -13.14
C ALA A 39 13.23 -1.64 -12.80
N VAL A 40 13.39 -1.06 -11.62
CA VAL A 40 12.63 0.12 -11.18
C VAL A 40 12.91 1.33 -12.07
N ALA A 41 14.18 1.58 -12.40
CA ALA A 41 14.57 2.66 -13.29
C ALA A 41 13.94 2.51 -14.69
N SER A 42 13.84 1.27 -15.20
CA SER A 42 13.19 0.99 -16.47
C SER A 42 11.68 1.25 -16.42
N MET A 43 10.99 0.89 -15.34
CA MET A 43 9.57 1.20 -15.13
C MET A 43 9.34 2.71 -15.12
N LYS A 44 10.16 3.45 -14.37
CA LYS A 44 10.08 4.92 -14.31
C LYS A 44 10.44 5.58 -15.65
N GLY A 45 11.40 5.01 -16.40
CA GLY A 45 11.74 5.46 -17.76
C GLY A 45 10.58 5.33 -18.73
N VAL A 46 9.84 4.22 -18.68
CA VAL A 46 8.60 4.03 -19.46
C VAL A 46 7.54 5.06 -19.04
N ALA A 47 7.32 5.26 -17.75
CA ALA A 47 6.37 6.25 -17.27
C ALA A 47 6.75 7.67 -17.72
N TYR A 48 8.02 8.03 -17.63
CA TYR A 48 8.56 9.31 -18.10
C TYR A 48 8.39 9.51 -19.61
N SER A 49 8.55 8.44 -20.40
CA SER A 49 8.32 8.50 -21.86
C SER A 49 6.86 8.70 -22.25
N VAL A 50 5.91 8.27 -21.39
CA VAL A 50 4.48 8.55 -21.55
C VAL A 50 4.21 10.04 -21.28
N SER A 51 4.72 10.58 -20.19
CA SER A 51 4.63 12.00 -19.87
C SER A 51 5.77 12.42 -18.93
N SER A 52 6.58 13.39 -19.38
CA SER A 52 7.67 13.98 -18.58
C SER A 52 7.17 14.78 -17.37
N GLU A 53 5.90 15.15 -17.35
CA GLU A 53 5.28 15.93 -16.29
C GLU A 53 4.73 15.08 -15.14
N LEU A 54 4.78 13.73 -15.24
CA LEU A 54 4.30 12.83 -14.21
C LEU A 54 5.08 12.99 -12.91
N ARG A 55 4.35 13.19 -11.82
CA ARG A 55 4.93 13.15 -10.48
C ARG A 55 4.97 11.72 -9.99
N MET A 56 6.17 11.14 -9.96
CA MET A 56 6.43 9.76 -9.58
C MET A 56 6.93 9.67 -8.15
N PHE A 57 6.39 8.71 -7.40
CA PHE A 57 6.72 8.44 -6.01
C PHE A 57 6.86 6.93 -5.79
N ASP A 58 7.42 6.54 -4.66
CA ASP A 58 7.57 5.14 -4.27
C ASP A 58 6.97 4.92 -2.88
N ILE A 59 6.29 3.79 -2.70
CA ILE A 59 6.04 3.23 -1.36
C ILE A 59 7.32 2.54 -0.91
N THR A 60 7.70 1.48 -1.63
CA THR A 60 8.94 0.72 -1.41
C THR A 60 9.24 -0.18 -2.61
N HIS A 61 10.51 -0.51 -2.79
CA HIS A 61 10.96 -1.54 -3.72
C HIS A 61 11.60 -2.73 -3.00
N GLU A 62 11.54 -2.72 -1.66
CA GLU A 62 12.17 -3.70 -0.78
C GLU A 62 11.15 -4.71 -0.20
N ILE A 63 10.01 -4.94 -0.88
CA ILE A 63 9.15 -6.07 -0.52
C ILE A 63 9.99 -7.36 -0.67
N PRO A 64 9.99 -8.26 0.33
CA PRO A 64 10.69 -9.54 0.19
C PRO A 64 10.21 -10.28 -1.06
N LYS A 65 11.16 -10.83 -1.83
CA LYS A 65 10.87 -11.48 -3.12
C LYS A 65 9.69 -12.44 -3.01
N PHE A 66 8.70 -12.25 -3.91
CA PHE A 66 7.50 -13.06 -4.02
C PHE A 66 6.52 -12.97 -2.85
N ASN A 67 6.73 -12.07 -1.89
CA ASN A 67 5.87 -11.93 -0.72
C ASN A 67 4.63 -11.06 -1.03
N ILE A 68 3.59 -11.70 -1.58
CA ILE A 68 2.33 -11.04 -1.94
C ILE A 68 1.63 -10.47 -0.71
N TRP A 69 1.72 -11.16 0.46
CA TRP A 69 1.11 -10.68 1.70
C TRP A 69 1.72 -9.35 2.16
N GLU A 70 3.04 -9.26 2.20
CA GLU A 70 3.71 -8.01 2.59
C GLU A 70 3.43 -6.89 1.60
N ALA A 71 3.33 -7.20 0.29
CA ALA A 71 2.91 -6.23 -0.71
C ALA A 71 1.51 -5.67 -0.41
N ALA A 72 0.54 -6.54 -0.09
CA ALA A 72 -0.81 -6.13 0.28
C ALA A 72 -0.80 -5.24 1.53
N TYR A 73 -0.02 -5.61 2.53
CA TYR A 73 0.06 -4.90 3.80
C TYR A 73 0.67 -3.50 3.65
N ARG A 74 1.83 -3.39 2.98
CA ARG A 74 2.49 -2.08 2.75
C ARG A 74 1.67 -1.17 1.86
N LEU A 75 0.98 -1.73 0.88
CA LEU A 75 0.09 -0.98 0.01
C LEU A 75 -1.06 -0.36 0.80
N ASP A 76 -1.74 -1.14 1.65
CA ASP A 76 -2.82 -0.68 2.50
C ASP A 76 -2.35 0.35 3.54
N GLN A 77 -1.21 0.09 4.17
CA GLN A 77 -0.59 1.00 5.14
C GLN A 77 -0.39 2.41 4.57
N ALA A 78 -0.01 2.51 3.29
CA ALA A 78 0.29 3.78 2.63
C ALA A 78 -0.91 4.41 1.91
N ALA A 79 -1.73 3.61 1.22
CA ALA A 79 -2.69 4.08 0.23
C ALA A 79 -3.75 5.05 0.79
N LYS A 80 -4.19 4.87 2.03
CA LYS A 80 -5.20 5.71 2.69
C LYS A 80 -4.79 7.18 2.87
N TYR A 81 -3.48 7.49 2.79
CA TYR A 81 -2.97 8.86 2.92
C TYR A 81 -2.82 9.58 1.58
N TRP A 82 -3.13 8.92 0.47
CA TRP A 82 -3.01 9.50 -0.86
C TRP A 82 -4.34 10.04 -1.36
N PRO A 83 -4.35 11.16 -2.07
CA PRO A 83 -5.58 11.79 -2.55
C PRO A 83 -6.28 10.96 -3.62
N THR A 84 -7.57 11.24 -3.82
CA THR A 84 -8.36 10.79 -4.97
C THR A 84 -7.61 11.06 -6.28
N GLY A 85 -7.71 10.15 -7.24
CA GLY A 85 -7.02 10.22 -8.53
C GLY A 85 -5.61 9.62 -8.52
N THR A 86 -5.00 9.37 -7.37
CA THR A 86 -3.68 8.71 -7.31
C THR A 86 -3.72 7.36 -8.00
N VAL A 87 -2.71 7.07 -8.82
CA VAL A 87 -2.53 5.78 -9.50
C VAL A 87 -1.36 5.04 -8.84
N PHE A 88 -1.65 3.89 -8.27
CA PHE A 88 -0.64 2.99 -7.70
C PHE A 88 -0.28 1.90 -8.72
N VAL A 89 1.00 1.65 -8.91
CA VAL A 89 1.54 0.54 -9.69
C VAL A 89 2.21 -0.43 -8.72
N ASN A 90 1.51 -1.50 -8.38
CA ASN A 90 1.96 -2.51 -7.42
C ASN A 90 2.36 -3.78 -8.16
N VAL A 91 3.64 -4.17 -8.07
CA VAL A 91 4.19 -5.29 -8.82
C VAL A 91 5.01 -6.21 -7.91
N VAL A 92 4.32 -7.16 -7.30
CA VAL A 92 4.90 -8.37 -6.70
C VAL A 92 4.20 -9.54 -7.39
N ASP A 93 4.86 -10.14 -8.37
CA ASP A 93 4.21 -11.00 -9.36
C ASP A 93 4.96 -12.32 -9.61
N PRO A 94 4.90 -13.26 -8.66
CA PRO A 94 5.50 -14.60 -8.86
C PRO A 94 4.83 -15.39 -10.00
N GLY A 95 3.66 -14.95 -10.46
CA GLY A 95 2.89 -15.56 -11.55
C GLY A 95 3.00 -14.83 -12.88
N VAL A 96 4.04 -13.99 -13.11
CA VAL A 96 4.20 -13.26 -14.37
C VAL A 96 4.16 -14.18 -15.57
N GLY A 97 3.37 -13.84 -16.59
CA GLY A 97 3.20 -14.66 -17.80
C GLY A 97 2.26 -15.86 -17.65
N SER A 98 1.64 -16.07 -16.49
CA SER A 98 0.57 -17.08 -16.29
C SER A 98 -0.81 -16.54 -16.69
N GLU A 99 -1.87 -17.32 -16.44
CA GLU A 99 -3.26 -16.94 -16.72
C GLU A 99 -3.84 -15.94 -15.68
N ARG A 100 -3.05 -15.54 -14.64
CA ARG A 100 -3.52 -14.53 -13.69
C ARG A 100 -3.80 -13.22 -14.43
N LYS A 101 -4.89 -12.53 -14.06
CA LYS A 101 -5.28 -11.29 -14.73
C LYS A 101 -4.37 -10.13 -14.34
N SER A 102 -4.14 -9.24 -15.31
CA SER A 102 -3.58 -7.91 -15.08
C SER A 102 -4.76 -6.94 -14.96
N VAL A 103 -4.86 -6.19 -13.86
CA VAL A 103 -6.06 -5.40 -13.57
C VAL A 103 -5.74 -3.96 -13.18
N VAL A 104 -6.74 -3.09 -13.37
CA VAL A 104 -6.85 -1.81 -12.68
C VAL A 104 -8.10 -1.83 -11.82
N MET A 105 -7.92 -1.75 -10.51
CA MET A 105 -8.98 -1.58 -9.54
C MET A 105 -9.16 -0.11 -9.22
N LYS A 106 -10.38 0.40 -9.33
CA LYS A 106 -10.80 1.70 -8.83
C LYS A 106 -11.50 1.52 -7.50
N THR A 107 -11.09 2.29 -6.50
CA THR A 107 -11.70 2.26 -5.17
C THR A 107 -12.87 3.24 -5.05
N LYS A 108 -13.71 3.04 -4.02
CA LYS A 108 -14.79 3.99 -3.69
C LYS A 108 -14.27 5.36 -3.27
N THR A 109 -13.03 5.44 -2.81
CA THR A 109 -12.32 6.69 -2.46
C THR A 109 -11.65 7.35 -3.66
N GLY A 110 -11.70 6.68 -4.85
CA GLY A 110 -11.30 7.24 -6.13
C GLY A 110 -9.84 7.10 -6.51
N GLN A 111 -9.06 6.28 -5.80
CA GLN A 111 -7.71 5.88 -6.21
C GLN A 111 -7.77 4.71 -7.19
N PHE A 112 -6.69 4.53 -7.97
CA PHE A 112 -6.54 3.46 -8.94
C PHE A 112 -5.35 2.57 -8.58
N PHE A 113 -5.51 1.26 -8.71
CA PHE A 113 -4.48 0.26 -8.42
C PHE A 113 -4.24 -0.63 -9.62
N VAL A 114 -3.10 -0.45 -10.27
CA VAL A 114 -2.62 -1.23 -11.41
C VAL A 114 -1.75 -2.36 -10.87
N SER A 115 -2.19 -3.61 -11.03
CA SER A 115 -1.57 -4.75 -10.33
C SER A 115 -1.90 -6.08 -10.99
N PRO A 116 -1.09 -7.14 -10.78
CA PRO A 116 -1.59 -8.51 -10.96
C PRO A 116 -2.71 -8.80 -9.96
N ASP A 117 -3.75 -9.51 -10.39
CA ASP A 117 -4.83 -9.99 -9.52
C ASP A 117 -4.43 -11.30 -8.84
N ASN A 118 -3.52 -11.22 -7.88
CA ASN A 118 -2.91 -12.35 -7.20
C ASN A 118 -3.07 -12.33 -5.67
N GLY A 119 -3.88 -11.39 -5.15
CA GLY A 119 -4.09 -11.20 -3.72
C GLY A 119 -3.41 -9.96 -3.14
N SER A 120 -2.48 -9.31 -3.84
CA SER A 120 -1.80 -8.11 -3.36
C SER A 120 -2.72 -6.89 -3.20
N LEU A 121 -3.94 -6.94 -3.75
CA LEU A 121 -4.98 -5.93 -3.58
C LEU A 121 -5.97 -6.25 -2.45
N SER A 122 -5.81 -7.35 -1.70
CA SER A 122 -6.78 -7.79 -0.69
C SER A 122 -7.12 -6.69 0.31
N LEU A 123 -6.11 -6.19 1.05
CA LEU A 123 -6.32 -5.27 2.17
C LEU A 123 -6.83 -3.90 1.70
N VAL A 124 -6.29 -3.32 0.63
CA VAL A 124 -6.80 -2.06 0.09
C VAL A 124 -8.22 -2.19 -0.45
N SER A 125 -8.63 -3.36 -0.95
CA SER A 125 -10.00 -3.61 -1.40
C SER A 125 -11.00 -3.62 -0.23
N GLU A 126 -10.57 -4.10 0.93
CA GLU A 126 -11.36 -4.11 2.16
C GLU A 126 -11.43 -2.71 2.79
N THR A 127 -10.28 -2.04 2.91
CA THR A 127 -10.17 -0.73 3.59
C THR A 127 -10.79 0.41 2.77
N LEU A 128 -10.48 0.51 1.47
CA LEU A 128 -10.93 1.61 0.62
C LEU A 128 -12.20 1.27 -0.18
N GLY A 129 -12.62 0.02 -0.15
CA GLY A 129 -13.76 -0.51 -0.90
C GLY A 129 -13.53 -0.51 -2.41
N VAL A 130 -14.16 -1.42 -3.11
CA VAL A 130 -14.06 -1.53 -4.58
C VAL A 130 -15.25 -0.82 -5.23
N ASP A 131 -14.97 0.08 -6.18
CA ASP A 131 -15.95 0.68 -7.09
C ASP A 131 -16.11 -0.18 -8.36
N GLU A 132 -14.98 -0.37 -9.06
CA GLU A 132 -14.95 -1.13 -10.32
C GLU A 132 -13.57 -1.75 -10.55
N ILE A 133 -13.53 -2.89 -11.27
CA ILE A 133 -12.29 -3.54 -11.71
C ILE A 133 -12.36 -3.76 -13.22
N ARG A 134 -11.27 -3.40 -13.91
CA ARG A 134 -11.07 -3.64 -15.32
C ARG A 134 -9.86 -4.52 -15.56
N GLU A 135 -9.97 -5.49 -16.44
CA GLU A 135 -8.84 -6.26 -16.94
C GLU A 135 -8.08 -5.42 -17.97
N ILE A 136 -6.76 -5.35 -17.85
CA ILE A 136 -5.96 -4.58 -18.80
C ILE A 136 -5.98 -5.28 -20.16
N ASN A 137 -6.46 -4.56 -21.18
CA ASN A 137 -6.34 -5.03 -22.55
C ASN A 137 -4.91 -4.79 -23.03
N GLU A 138 -4.10 -5.84 -23.06
CA GLU A 138 -2.69 -5.75 -23.43
C GLU A 138 -2.46 -5.43 -24.91
N ASP A 139 -3.43 -5.64 -25.81
CA ASP A 139 -3.31 -5.23 -27.21
C ASP A 139 -3.21 -3.69 -27.36
N THR A 140 -3.79 -2.95 -26.42
CA THR A 140 -3.84 -1.48 -26.45
C THR A 140 -3.05 -0.82 -25.33
N ASN A 141 -2.81 -1.53 -24.23
CA ASN A 141 -2.18 -1.01 -23.00
C ASN A 141 -0.89 -1.75 -22.62
N ARG A 142 -0.18 -2.28 -23.64
CA ARG A 142 1.18 -2.77 -23.52
C ARG A 142 2.15 -1.81 -24.24
N LEU A 143 3.34 -1.64 -23.67
CA LEU A 143 4.41 -0.82 -24.28
C LEU A 143 4.73 -1.34 -25.70
N PRO A 144 4.60 -0.50 -26.73
CA PRO A 144 4.88 -0.90 -28.09
C PRO A 144 6.31 -1.43 -28.25
N GLY A 145 6.45 -2.57 -28.97
CA GLY A 145 7.74 -3.23 -29.20
C GLY A 145 8.14 -4.22 -28.11
N SER A 146 7.30 -4.41 -27.07
CA SER A 146 7.56 -5.38 -25.97
C SER A 146 6.83 -6.72 -26.15
N GLU A 147 6.14 -6.93 -27.26
CA GLU A 147 5.21 -8.06 -27.48
C GLU A 147 5.89 -9.43 -27.46
N ARG A 148 7.21 -9.46 -27.69
CA ARG A 148 7.99 -10.70 -27.69
C ARG A 148 8.49 -11.11 -26.30
N SER A 149 8.31 -10.27 -25.27
CA SER A 149 8.76 -10.52 -23.91
C SER A 149 7.57 -10.54 -22.96
N HIS A 150 7.39 -11.64 -22.22
CA HIS A 150 6.32 -11.81 -21.25
C HIS A 150 6.82 -11.93 -19.80
N THR A 151 8.09 -11.54 -19.57
CA THR A 151 8.73 -11.71 -18.25
C THR A 151 8.85 -10.40 -17.46
N PHE A 152 8.50 -9.26 -18.06
CA PHE A 152 8.59 -7.96 -17.39
C PHE A 152 7.31 -7.13 -17.53
N HIS A 153 6.17 -7.71 -17.13
CA HIS A 153 4.87 -7.02 -17.13
C HIS A 153 4.90 -5.76 -16.24
N GLY A 154 5.76 -5.71 -15.21
CA GLY A 154 5.98 -4.53 -14.38
C GLY A 154 6.28 -3.28 -15.20
N ARG A 155 7.18 -3.37 -16.19
CA ARG A 155 7.53 -2.31 -17.11
C ARG A 155 6.54 -2.17 -18.25
N ASP A 156 6.24 -3.30 -18.92
CA ASP A 156 5.60 -3.31 -20.22
C ASP A 156 4.09 -3.15 -20.16
N VAL A 157 3.47 -3.58 -19.07
CA VAL A 157 2.01 -3.52 -18.86
C VAL A 157 1.66 -2.55 -17.75
N TYR A 158 2.17 -2.78 -16.53
CA TYR A 158 1.70 -2.04 -15.36
C TYR A 158 2.19 -0.59 -15.32
N ALA A 159 3.50 -0.34 -15.50
CA ALA A 159 4.02 1.02 -15.53
C ALA A 159 3.48 1.80 -16.72
N TYR A 160 3.38 1.18 -17.90
CA TYR A 160 2.85 1.82 -19.10
C TYR A 160 1.37 2.19 -18.95
N THR A 161 0.51 1.25 -18.52
CA THR A 161 -0.92 1.51 -18.27
C THR A 161 -1.12 2.56 -17.17
N GLY A 162 -0.40 2.41 -16.04
CA GLY A 162 -0.49 3.34 -14.92
C GLY A 162 -0.08 4.76 -15.27
N ALA A 163 0.98 4.91 -16.07
CA ALA A 163 1.44 6.22 -16.54
C ALA A 163 0.43 6.90 -17.47
N ARG A 164 -0.17 6.17 -18.41
CA ARG A 164 -1.21 6.68 -19.32
C ARG A 164 -2.45 7.12 -18.56
N LEU A 165 -2.86 6.34 -17.54
CA LEU A 165 -3.99 6.67 -16.69
C LEU A 165 -3.69 7.90 -15.81
N ALA A 166 -2.53 7.96 -15.16
CA ALA A 166 -2.13 9.08 -14.30
C ALA A 166 -1.95 10.38 -15.08
N SER A 167 -1.50 10.30 -16.33
CA SER A 167 -1.35 11.46 -17.23
C SER A 167 -2.63 11.86 -17.96
N ASN A 168 -3.75 11.14 -17.72
CA ASN A 168 -5.02 11.32 -18.44
C ASN A 168 -4.92 11.11 -19.96
N GLN A 169 -3.94 10.34 -20.45
CA GLN A 169 -3.85 9.93 -21.86
C GLN A 169 -4.89 8.87 -22.20
N ILE A 170 -5.34 8.11 -21.20
CA ILE A 170 -6.51 7.21 -21.28
C ILE A 170 -7.42 7.45 -20.11
N GLY A 171 -8.72 7.29 -20.32
CA GLY A 171 -9.73 7.16 -19.28
C GLY A 171 -9.71 5.75 -18.65
N PHE A 172 -10.37 5.60 -17.52
CA PHE A 172 -10.46 4.31 -16.85
C PHE A 172 -11.17 3.25 -17.72
N GLU A 173 -12.15 3.67 -18.51
CA GLU A 173 -12.90 2.81 -19.42
C GLU A 173 -12.04 2.24 -20.55
N GLU A 174 -10.97 2.95 -20.94
CA GLU A 174 -10.04 2.56 -22.00
C GLU A 174 -8.96 1.58 -21.53
N VAL A 175 -8.89 1.29 -20.21
CA VAL A 175 -8.00 0.24 -19.68
C VAL A 175 -8.34 -1.12 -20.27
N GLY A 176 -9.64 -1.42 -20.41
CA GLY A 176 -10.14 -2.67 -20.97
C GLY A 176 -11.52 -3.03 -20.43
N PRO A 177 -11.96 -4.28 -20.59
CA PRO A 177 -13.29 -4.71 -20.19
C PRO A 177 -13.45 -4.69 -18.66
N LYS A 178 -14.63 -4.25 -18.21
CA LYS A 178 -15.06 -4.44 -16.84
C LYS A 178 -15.22 -5.92 -16.55
N ILE A 179 -14.71 -6.39 -15.42
CA ILE A 179 -14.79 -7.81 -15.06
C ILE A 179 -15.64 -8.01 -13.81
N SER A 180 -15.11 -7.74 -12.65
CA SER A 180 -15.72 -8.05 -11.36
C SER A 180 -15.57 -6.86 -10.42
N THR A 181 -16.29 -6.87 -9.32
CA THR A 181 -16.05 -6.00 -8.16
C THR A 181 -15.30 -6.72 -7.04
N LYS A 182 -14.76 -7.90 -7.31
CA LYS A 182 -14.00 -8.71 -6.35
C LYS A 182 -12.64 -9.05 -6.94
N VAL A 183 -11.58 -8.70 -6.22
CA VAL A 183 -10.22 -9.14 -6.48
C VAL A 183 -9.96 -10.52 -5.86
N THR A 184 -8.88 -11.16 -6.26
CA THR A 184 -8.36 -12.32 -5.53
C THR A 184 -8.00 -11.90 -4.11
N LEU A 185 -8.47 -12.66 -3.10
CA LEU A 185 -8.24 -12.35 -1.69
C LEU A 185 -7.24 -13.34 -1.07
N ILE A 186 -6.37 -12.81 -0.21
CA ILE A 186 -5.56 -13.62 0.71
C ILE A 186 -6.36 -13.77 2.01
N SER A 187 -6.56 -15.01 2.45
CA SER A 187 -7.22 -15.27 3.74
C SER A 187 -6.32 -14.82 4.89
N HIS A 188 -6.87 -14.02 5.78
CA HIS A 188 -6.23 -13.60 7.02
C HIS A 188 -7.24 -13.69 8.17
N PRO A 189 -6.97 -14.49 9.21
CA PRO A 189 -7.91 -14.64 10.32
C PRO A 189 -7.92 -13.38 11.20
N ASP A 190 -9.08 -13.07 11.75
CA ASP A 190 -9.23 -12.04 12.77
C ASP A 190 -8.65 -12.50 14.10
N ALA A 191 -8.30 -11.53 14.97
CA ALA A 191 -8.00 -11.80 16.36
C ALA A 191 -9.28 -12.29 17.08
N THR A 192 -9.12 -13.17 18.06
CA THR A 192 -10.22 -13.73 18.85
C THR A 192 -10.12 -13.38 20.32
N ILE A 193 -11.24 -13.26 21.01
CA ILE A 193 -11.29 -12.99 22.44
C ILE A 193 -12.04 -14.13 23.11
N GLN A 194 -11.34 -14.83 24.01
CA GLN A 194 -11.93 -15.91 24.80
C GLN A 194 -11.37 -15.89 26.24
N ASN A 195 -12.22 -15.99 27.24
CA ASN A 195 -11.82 -16.04 28.66
C ASN A 195 -10.86 -14.88 29.07
N ASN A 196 -11.11 -13.67 28.58
CA ASN A 196 -10.25 -12.49 28.79
C ASN A 196 -8.82 -12.63 28.22
N ILE A 197 -8.62 -13.52 27.28
CA ILE A 197 -7.38 -13.66 26.50
C ILE A 197 -7.69 -13.21 25.07
N ILE A 198 -6.92 -12.26 24.57
CA ILE A 198 -6.94 -11.87 23.18
C ILE A 198 -5.87 -12.68 22.45
N SER A 199 -6.27 -13.42 21.45
CA SER A 199 -5.37 -14.26 20.64
C SER A 199 -5.34 -13.74 19.20
N GLY A 200 -4.14 -13.50 18.71
CA GLY A 200 -3.86 -13.06 17.36
C GLY A 200 -2.61 -13.71 16.80
N TYR A 201 -2.11 -13.15 15.71
CA TYR A 201 -0.85 -13.57 15.09
C TYR A 201 -0.02 -12.33 14.66
N ILE A 202 1.20 -12.59 14.19
CA ILE A 202 2.14 -11.57 13.74
C ILE A 202 2.10 -11.49 12.20
N PRO A 203 1.28 -10.62 11.59
CA PRO A 203 1.17 -10.48 10.15
C PRO A 203 2.40 -9.84 9.51
N ILE A 204 3.07 -8.93 10.22
CA ILE A 204 4.13 -8.09 9.68
C ILE A 204 5.12 -7.68 10.78
N LEU A 205 6.32 -7.32 10.37
CA LEU A 205 7.31 -6.64 11.21
C LEU A 205 7.55 -5.23 10.69
N ASP A 206 7.79 -4.29 11.61
CA ASP A 206 8.46 -3.04 11.28
C ASP A 206 9.96 -3.33 11.21
N THR A 207 10.40 -3.76 10.04
CA THR A 207 11.72 -4.38 9.84
C THR A 207 12.89 -3.44 10.13
N HIS A 208 12.69 -2.14 10.00
CA HIS A 208 13.76 -1.17 10.25
C HIS A 208 14.10 -1.05 11.74
N TYR A 209 13.10 -1.19 12.61
CA TYR A 209 13.25 -1.08 14.07
C TYR A 209 13.10 -2.41 14.81
N GLY A 210 12.73 -3.49 14.12
CA GLY A 210 12.48 -4.80 14.72
C GLY A 210 11.22 -4.85 15.58
N ASN A 211 10.28 -3.91 15.40
CA ASN A 211 9.02 -3.95 16.12
C ASN A 211 8.11 -5.05 15.57
N VAL A 212 7.37 -5.69 16.45
CA VAL A 212 6.44 -6.78 16.13
C VAL A 212 5.03 -6.23 16.10
N TRP A 213 4.38 -6.22 14.94
CA TRP A 213 3.01 -5.78 14.81
C TRP A 213 2.05 -6.98 14.71
N THR A 214 0.91 -6.84 15.36
CA THR A 214 -0.11 -7.89 15.45
C THR A 214 -1.32 -7.57 14.59
N ASN A 215 -2.20 -8.56 14.40
CA ASN A 215 -3.54 -8.36 13.84
C ASN A 215 -4.58 -8.00 14.91
N ILE A 216 -4.16 -7.72 16.14
CA ILE A 216 -5.06 -7.32 17.22
C ILE A 216 -5.36 -5.81 17.07
N SER A 217 -6.61 -5.47 16.78
CA SER A 217 -7.05 -4.09 16.71
C SER A 217 -7.11 -3.42 18.07
N THR A 218 -7.08 -2.08 18.10
CA THR A 218 -7.33 -1.29 19.32
C THR A 218 -8.68 -1.65 19.94
N ASP A 219 -9.74 -1.80 19.15
CA ASP A 219 -11.08 -2.16 19.65
C ASP A 219 -11.07 -3.48 20.43
N SER A 220 -10.35 -4.48 19.91
CA SER A 220 -10.17 -5.76 20.62
C SER A 220 -9.36 -5.59 21.89
N PHE A 221 -8.30 -4.79 21.85
CA PHE A 221 -7.42 -4.55 23.00
C PHE A 221 -8.09 -3.74 24.11
N ASP A 222 -8.94 -2.79 23.76
CA ASP A 222 -9.69 -1.94 24.71
C ASP A 222 -10.65 -2.76 25.59
N THR A 223 -11.01 -3.99 25.18
CA THR A 223 -11.81 -4.90 26.02
C THR A 223 -11.10 -5.32 27.32
N LEU A 224 -9.78 -5.14 27.41
CA LEU A 224 -9.00 -5.39 28.62
C LEU A 224 -9.13 -4.27 29.66
N ASP A 225 -9.72 -3.12 29.30
CA ASP A 225 -9.92 -1.96 30.19
C ASP A 225 -8.63 -1.56 30.92
N LEU A 226 -7.64 -1.11 30.15
CA LEU A 226 -6.29 -0.79 30.63
C LEU A 226 -6.01 0.71 30.57
N ASN A 227 -5.30 1.19 31.58
CA ASN A 227 -4.71 2.53 31.58
C ASN A 227 -3.23 2.47 31.19
N TYR A 228 -2.70 3.57 30.65
CA TYR A 228 -1.27 3.69 30.40
C TYR A 228 -0.46 3.50 31.70
N GLY A 229 0.64 2.77 31.62
CA GLY A 229 1.47 2.38 32.74
C GLY A 229 1.10 1.02 33.35
N GLU A 230 -0.07 0.48 33.06
CA GLU A 230 -0.45 -0.87 33.52
C GLU A 230 0.29 -1.96 32.72
N ARG A 231 0.36 -3.15 33.31
CA ARG A 231 1.07 -4.29 32.72
C ARG A 231 0.11 -5.39 32.31
N VAL A 232 0.36 -5.96 31.16
CA VAL A 232 -0.35 -7.13 30.63
C VAL A 232 0.59 -8.30 30.42
N ASN A 233 0.07 -9.51 30.54
CA ASN A 233 0.79 -10.70 30.15
C ASN A 233 0.80 -10.78 28.62
N VAL A 234 1.98 -10.90 28.02
CA VAL A 234 2.18 -11.10 26.60
C VAL A 234 2.91 -12.41 26.39
N LYS A 235 2.40 -13.28 25.54
CA LYS A 235 3.03 -14.53 25.14
C LYS A 235 3.06 -14.61 23.63
N ILE A 236 4.27 -14.77 23.05
CA ILE A 236 4.47 -15.02 21.63
C ILE A 236 5.05 -16.41 21.46
N HIS A 237 4.44 -17.22 20.61
CA HIS A 237 4.85 -18.60 20.39
C HIS A 237 4.60 -19.06 18.96
N LYS A 238 5.38 -20.06 18.53
CA LYS A 238 5.14 -20.81 17.32
C LYS A 238 4.99 -22.28 17.71
N ASP A 239 3.87 -22.90 17.35
CA ASP A 239 3.50 -24.25 17.80
C ASP A 239 3.59 -24.36 19.35
N LYS A 240 4.42 -25.29 19.83
CA LYS A 240 4.67 -25.49 21.28
C LYS A 240 5.84 -24.68 21.82
N LYS A 241 6.58 -23.96 20.97
CA LYS A 241 7.77 -23.21 21.38
C LYS A 241 7.40 -21.78 21.74
N ILE A 242 7.57 -21.42 23.00
CA ILE A 242 7.45 -20.05 23.49
C ILE A 242 8.73 -19.30 23.12
N LEU A 243 8.57 -18.15 22.45
CA LEU A 243 9.66 -17.25 22.06
C LEU A 243 9.77 -16.07 23.02
N PHE A 244 8.64 -15.57 23.48
CA PHE A 244 8.56 -14.47 24.44
C PHE A 244 7.39 -14.70 25.40
N GLN A 245 7.60 -14.46 26.70
CA GLN A 245 6.52 -14.47 27.68
C GLN A 245 6.91 -13.61 28.88
N GLU A 246 6.32 -12.43 28.97
CA GLU A 246 6.60 -11.46 30.04
C GLU A 246 5.35 -10.61 30.36
N LYS A 247 5.38 -9.92 31.51
CA LYS A 247 4.48 -8.81 31.81
C LYS A 247 5.05 -7.52 31.22
N VAL A 248 4.37 -6.97 30.20
CA VAL A 248 4.80 -5.82 29.43
C VAL A 248 3.96 -4.60 29.79
N VAL A 249 4.60 -3.45 29.91
CA VAL A 249 3.90 -2.16 30.15
C VAL A 249 3.15 -1.74 28.89
N TYR A 250 1.88 -1.38 29.05
CA TYR A 250 1.10 -0.68 28.03
C TYR A 250 1.30 0.83 28.18
N ASP A 251 1.81 1.49 27.13
CA ASP A 251 1.94 2.95 27.15
C ASP A 251 1.74 3.53 25.73
N LYS A 252 1.50 4.84 25.67
CA LYS A 252 1.28 5.59 24.44
C LYS A 252 2.54 5.79 23.60
N SER A 253 3.72 5.67 24.20
CA SER A 253 4.99 5.89 23.52
C SER A 253 6.14 5.14 24.17
N PHE A 254 7.23 4.92 23.42
CA PHE A 254 8.43 4.21 23.89
C PHE A 254 9.05 4.82 25.16
N SER A 255 8.84 6.11 25.41
CA SER A 255 9.35 6.78 26.63
C SER A 255 8.69 6.32 27.94
N GLY A 256 7.60 5.57 27.87
CA GLY A 256 6.94 4.98 29.05
C GLY A 256 7.73 3.86 29.73
N VAL A 257 8.80 3.36 29.09
CA VAL A 257 9.69 2.32 29.65
C VAL A 257 11.16 2.71 29.49
N LYS A 258 12.04 2.07 30.27
CA LYS A 258 13.49 2.28 30.13
C LYS A 258 14.01 1.72 28.81
N VAL A 259 15.15 2.25 28.35
CA VAL A 259 15.89 1.70 27.21
C VAL A 259 16.20 0.23 27.48
N GLY A 260 15.91 -0.63 26.51
CA GLY A 260 16.08 -2.09 26.61
C GLY A 260 14.87 -2.85 27.16
N ASP A 261 13.87 -2.16 27.74
CA ASP A 261 12.66 -2.81 28.25
C ASP A 261 11.60 -2.98 27.16
N PRO A 262 10.79 -4.05 27.22
CA PRO A 262 9.68 -4.24 26.28
C PRO A 262 8.52 -3.32 26.58
N ILE A 263 7.80 -2.93 25.52
CA ILE A 263 6.60 -2.11 25.58
C ILE A 263 5.55 -2.66 24.63
N ILE A 264 4.27 -2.56 25.01
CA ILE A 264 3.12 -2.76 24.15
C ILE A 264 2.46 -1.40 23.90
N TYR A 265 2.12 -1.12 22.65
CA TYR A 265 1.64 0.18 22.20
C TYR A 265 0.66 0.05 21.02
N VAL A 266 -0.06 1.12 20.72
CA VAL A 266 -0.85 1.21 19.49
C VAL A 266 0.02 1.75 18.36
N ASN A 267 0.10 1.00 17.25
CA ASN A 267 0.87 1.38 16.07
C ASN A 267 0.10 2.38 15.17
N ASP A 268 0.72 2.83 14.09
CA ASP A 268 0.20 3.84 13.14
C ASP A 268 -1.01 3.38 12.31
N ILE A 269 -1.31 2.08 12.30
CA ILE A 269 -2.50 1.52 11.66
C ILE A 269 -3.57 1.06 12.66
N LEU A 270 -3.47 1.52 13.91
CA LEU A 270 -4.39 1.23 15.01
C LEU A 270 -4.47 -0.25 15.42
N ASN A 271 -3.37 -0.97 15.25
CA ASN A 271 -3.19 -2.31 15.78
C ASN A 271 -2.17 -2.30 16.93
N ILE A 272 -2.18 -3.37 17.70
CA ILE A 272 -1.24 -3.55 18.80
C ILE A 272 0.14 -3.93 18.28
N GLY A 273 1.14 -3.18 18.71
CA GLY A 273 2.56 -3.46 18.49
C GLY A 273 3.29 -3.81 19.78
N ILE A 274 4.31 -4.65 19.69
CA ILE A 274 5.24 -4.95 20.78
C ILE A 274 6.65 -4.59 20.30
N ALA A 275 7.38 -3.89 21.13
CA ALA A 275 8.74 -3.44 20.81
C ALA A 275 9.66 -3.50 22.02
N ILE A 276 10.95 -3.28 21.80
CA ILE A 276 11.92 -2.95 22.83
C ILE A 276 12.32 -1.51 22.66
N ASN A 277 12.23 -0.70 23.69
CA ASN A 277 12.67 0.69 23.61
C ASN A 277 14.15 0.76 23.23
N GLN A 278 14.45 1.35 22.06
CA GLN A 278 15.79 1.42 21.43
C GLN A 278 16.45 0.05 21.21
N GLY A 279 15.65 -1.00 20.94
CA GLY A 279 16.14 -2.35 20.66
C GLY A 279 15.31 -3.03 19.58
N ASP A 280 15.78 -4.19 19.11
CA ASP A 280 15.11 -5.03 18.12
C ASP A 280 14.45 -6.23 18.81
N MET A 281 13.11 -6.19 18.88
CA MET A 281 12.29 -7.24 19.46
C MET A 281 12.29 -8.51 18.61
N ALA A 282 12.19 -8.33 17.29
CA ALA A 282 12.11 -9.45 16.35
C ALA A 282 13.43 -10.24 16.32
N GLU A 283 14.56 -9.56 16.26
CA GLU A 283 15.89 -10.18 16.25
C GLU A 283 16.19 -10.88 17.58
N LYS A 284 15.99 -10.18 18.70
CA LYS A 284 16.28 -10.68 20.05
C LYS A 284 15.56 -11.97 20.35
N TYR A 285 14.28 -12.08 19.99
CA TYR A 285 13.44 -13.23 20.30
C TYR A 285 13.19 -14.16 19.10
N LYS A 286 13.83 -13.89 17.96
CA LYS A 286 13.69 -14.68 16.73
C LYS A 286 12.24 -14.77 16.22
N ILE A 287 11.49 -13.68 16.37
CA ILE A 287 10.12 -13.55 15.91
C ILE A 287 10.12 -13.24 14.41
N LYS A 288 9.25 -13.89 13.66
CA LYS A 288 9.05 -13.66 12.21
C LYS A 288 7.59 -13.37 11.93
N ALA A 289 7.31 -12.60 10.90
CA ALA A 289 5.97 -12.45 10.39
C ALA A 289 5.47 -13.78 9.79
N SER A 290 4.37 -14.29 10.29
CA SER A 290 3.75 -15.53 9.83
C SER A 290 2.38 -15.72 10.51
N PRO A 291 1.35 -16.29 9.83
CA PRO A 291 0.12 -16.71 10.47
C PRO A 291 0.29 -17.75 11.58
N GLU A 292 1.41 -18.46 11.57
CA GLU A 292 1.75 -19.48 12.59
C GLU A 292 2.45 -18.87 13.83
N MET A 293 2.86 -17.60 13.74
CA MET A 293 3.47 -16.88 14.85
C MET A 293 2.38 -16.26 15.70
N LEU A 294 1.95 -16.96 16.73
CA LEU A 294 0.78 -16.61 17.53
C LEU A 294 1.18 -15.70 18.71
N ILE A 295 0.24 -14.83 19.08
CA ILE A 295 0.35 -13.96 20.24
C ILE A 295 -0.91 -14.08 21.10
N GLU A 296 -0.72 -14.14 22.42
CA GLU A 296 -1.76 -14.09 23.43
C GLU A 296 -1.50 -12.92 24.36
N ILE A 297 -2.54 -12.11 24.62
CA ILE A 297 -2.48 -10.96 25.53
C ILE A 297 -3.60 -11.11 26.57
N SER A 298 -3.28 -10.93 27.85
CA SER A 298 -4.25 -10.95 28.94
C SER A 298 -3.85 -9.99 30.07
N LYS A 299 -4.83 -9.56 30.85
CA LYS A 299 -4.64 -8.74 32.06
C LYS A 299 -4.00 -9.54 33.19
#